data_a525ecb163acfde88745d1507b114558
#
_entry.id   a525ecb163acfde88745d1507b114558
#
_cell.length_a   1.000
_cell.length_b   1.000
_cell.length_c   1.000
_cell.angle_alpha   90.00
_cell.angle_beta   90.00
_cell.angle_gamma   90.00
#
_symmetry.space_group_name_H-M   'P 1'
#
loop_
_entity.id
_entity.type
_entity.pdbx_description
1 polymer ?
#
loop_
_entity_poly.entity_id
_entity_poly.type
_entity_poly.pdbx_seq_one_letter_code
_entity_poly.pdbx_strand_id
1 'polypeptide(L)'
;MSRQKRIIVLGGGFAGAFAAKQLRKSLPADVEVDLVSERNYFVFQPLLPEVVGGTITATDAVTPLRLMLKDLKVRMGEVMDVDFANKRIELAQGSRRIPQFLEYDGLIMALGTRGIDTLFPGLADHGFFVKNLTDAQRLRNHVIHCLEHADVTRNPELKSQLLTFVIAGGGFSGIEVAGEVQELIQRSLRHYPNISPDELNILLVHSGKEVLPELSGNLGQHARERLMRRGVTFLLETRLSGATATGVDTSQGDFIGSRTLICTIGNGPVALLERLPLSLERGQIVVDANLQVASQDGVWALGDNARVPLADGTTAPTTAQFAVREAKLIAANVTAWLNQQPQTPFSYSPKGSMASIGHYDAVAEVYGRPLSGVLAWLLWRGFYWSLVPSLSTRLRIALNWLFDYILPRSIVQISAPEDTGLTRRHYKIGDVLFEPGQHIDGLYTVVSGRLESRISRESGEEDHVRTLGVGEHWGEHSLSQPQVTIGMLTALEDSEILLIRRADFTSLSKALPFFQNYFDELPEARYPEELQTRTKPQS
;
A
#
# COMPACT_ATOMS: atom_id res chain seq x y z
N MET A 1 26.83 39.34 -10.63
CA MET A 1 25.74 38.58 -11.30
C MET A 1 24.67 38.36 -10.25
N SER A 2 23.42 38.75 -10.43
CA SER A 2 22.34 38.44 -9.52
C SER A 2 22.18 36.90 -9.48
N ARG A 3 22.04 36.35 -8.29
CA ARG A 3 21.77 34.92 -8.12
C ARG A 3 20.52 34.54 -8.93
N GLN A 4 20.62 33.50 -9.74
CA GLN A 4 19.48 32.95 -10.48
C GLN A 4 18.39 32.49 -9.50
N LYS A 5 17.15 32.96 -9.66
CA LYS A 5 16.04 32.54 -8.81
C LYS A 5 15.74 31.05 -9.00
N ARG A 6 15.44 30.39 -7.90
CA ARG A 6 15.16 28.93 -7.89
C ARG A 6 13.82 28.65 -7.26
N ILE A 7 12.97 27.90 -7.99
CA ILE A 7 11.71 27.34 -7.52
C ILE A 7 11.89 25.84 -7.35
N ILE A 8 11.62 25.34 -6.15
CA ILE A 8 11.71 23.90 -5.84
C ILE A 8 10.31 23.33 -5.67
N VAL A 9 10.05 22.19 -6.32
CA VAL A 9 8.81 21.41 -6.17
C VAL A 9 9.15 20.10 -5.48
N LEU A 10 8.51 19.83 -4.34
CA LEU A 10 8.67 18.60 -3.56
C LEU A 10 7.56 17.61 -3.89
N GLY A 11 7.92 16.44 -4.39
CA GLY A 11 7.01 15.34 -4.71
C GLY A 11 6.79 15.14 -6.22
N GLY A 12 6.96 13.89 -6.68
CA GLY A 12 6.83 13.47 -8.09
C GLY A 12 5.45 12.92 -8.47
N GLY A 13 4.40 13.15 -7.66
CA GLY A 13 3.02 12.73 -7.92
C GLY A 13 2.25 13.67 -8.88
N PHE A 14 0.91 13.51 -8.95
CA PHE A 14 0.06 14.34 -9.83
C PHE A 14 0.26 15.84 -9.60
N ALA A 15 0.17 16.28 -8.35
CA ALA A 15 0.32 17.70 -8.04
C ALA A 15 1.71 18.23 -8.44
N GLY A 16 2.80 17.63 -7.93
CA GLY A 16 4.14 18.14 -8.11
C GLY A 16 4.69 18.02 -9.52
N ALA A 17 4.55 16.84 -10.17
CA ALA A 17 5.05 16.65 -11.54
C ALA A 17 4.33 17.56 -12.55
N PHE A 18 3.01 17.76 -12.40
CA PHE A 18 2.26 18.67 -13.25
C PHE A 18 2.56 20.14 -12.91
N ALA A 19 2.76 20.50 -11.63
CA ALA A 19 3.18 21.85 -11.23
C ALA A 19 4.54 22.18 -11.83
N ALA A 20 5.54 21.32 -11.68
CA ALA A 20 6.87 21.52 -12.25
C ALA A 20 6.81 21.70 -13.78
N LYS A 21 6.01 20.87 -14.47
CA LYS A 21 5.80 20.98 -15.92
C LYS A 21 5.17 22.33 -16.34
N GLN A 22 4.17 22.81 -15.59
CA GLN A 22 3.51 24.08 -15.89
C GLN A 22 4.42 25.27 -15.56
N LEU A 23 5.14 25.24 -14.43
CA LEU A 23 6.13 26.25 -14.06
C LEU A 23 7.17 26.44 -15.15
N ARG A 24 7.77 25.34 -15.67
CA ARG A 24 8.77 25.46 -16.73
C ARG A 24 8.24 26.13 -18.00
N LYS A 25 6.94 25.96 -18.29
CA LYS A 25 6.29 26.60 -19.43
C LYS A 25 6.00 28.08 -19.21
N SER A 26 5.72 28.47 -17.95
CA SER A 26 5.27 29.82 -17.59
C SER A 26 6.40 30.73 -17.15
N LEU A 27 7.48 30.15 -16.60
CA LEU A 27 8.59 30.96 -16.08
C LEU A 27 9.65 31.22 -17.13
N PRO A 28 10.34 32.40 -17.05
CA PRO A 28 11.48 32.72 -17.89
C PRO A 28 12.61 31.68 -17.76
N ALA A 29 13.50 31.63 -18.76
CA ALA A 29 14.60 30.66 -18.79
C ALA A 29 15.66 30.89 -17.71
N ASP A 30 15.77 32.09 -17.17
CA ASP A 30 16.66 32.47 -16.09
C ASP A 30 16.14 32.08 -14.69
N VAL A 31 14.92 31.57 -14.57
CA VAL A 31 14.39 30.99 -13.34
C VAL A 31 14.59 29.47 -13.37
N GLU A 32 15.37 28.95 -12.44
CA GLU A 32 15.59 27.50 -12.28
C GLU A 32 14.38 26.84 -11.63
N VAL A 33 13.94 25.69 -12.17
CA VAL A 33 12.86 24.87 -11.59
C VAL A 33 13.40 23.47 -11.35
N ASP A 34 13.45 23.06 -10.08
CA ASP A 34 13.89 21.74 -9.65
C ASP A 34 12.69 20.94 -9.15
N LEU A 35 12.56 19.67 -9.60
CA LEU A 35 11.66 18.71 -9.00
C LEU A 35 12.46 17.76 -8.10
N VAL A 36 12.08 17.64 -6.84
CA VAL A 36 12.62 16.67 -5.88
C VAL A 36 11.62 15.53 -5.68
N SER A 37 12.07 14.29 -5.83
CA SER A 37 11.23 13.12 -5.65
C SER A 37 12.05 11.94 -5.14
N GLU A 38 11.51 11.16 -4.23
CA GLU A 38 12.14 9.91 -3.76
C GLU A 38 12.26 8.87 -4.88
N ARG A 39 11.32 8.90 -5.84
CA ARG A 39 11.25 7.96 -6.97
C ARG A 39 11.58 8.67 -8.27
N ASN A 40 12.18 7.94 -9.20
CA ASN A 40 12.52 8.46 -10.53
C ASN A 40 11.35 8.39 -11.53
N TYR A 41 10.16 7.98 -11.07
CA TYR A 41 8.98 7.80 -11.90
C TYR A 41 7.73 8.42 -11.29
N PHE A 42 6.84 8.83 -12.15
CA PHE A 42 5.47 9.23 -11.86
C PHE A 42 4.58 7.98 -11.87
N VAL A 43 3.74 7.80 -10.85
CA VAL A 43 2.74 6.72 -10.78
C VAL A 43 1.39 7.24 -11.25
N PHE A 44 0.79 6.55 -12.20
CA PHE A 44 -0.59 6.82 -12.60
C PHE A 44 -1.53 6.02 -11.69
N GLN A 45 -1.78 6.55 -10.50
CA GLN A 45 -2.52 5.89 -9.40
C GLN A 45 -3.87 5.27 -9.80
N PRO A 46 -4.70 5.88 -10.69
CA PRO A 46 -5.96 5.27 -11.10
C PRO A 46 -5.83 3.88 -11.76
N LEU A 47 -4.64 3.51 -12.22
CA LEU A 47 -4.38 2.19 -12.79
C LEU A 47 -3.75 1.19 -11.82
N LEU A 48 -3.52 1.55 -10.56
CA LEU A 48 -3.00 0.60 -9.56
C LEU A 48 -3.91 -0.60 -9.31
N PRO A 49 -5.25 -0.47 -9.26
CA PRO A 49 -6.13 -1.62 -9.20
C PRO A 49 -5.93 -2.60 -10.36
N GLU A 50 -5.75 -2.11 -11.60
CA GLU A 50 -5.46 -2.96 -12.77
C GLU A 50 -4.09 -3.66 -12.68
N VAL A 51 -3.10 -3.08 -11.97
CA VAL A 51 -1.83 -3.76 -11.64
C VAL A 51 -2.07 -4.90 -10.65
N VAL A 52 -2.89 -4.67 -9.62
CA VAL A 52 -3.30 -5.74 -8.68
C VAL A 52 -3.98 -6.87 -9.42
N GLY A 53 -4.94 -6.56 -10.26
CA GLY A 53 -5.66 -7.54 -11.09
C GLY A 53 -4.83 -8.20 -12.18
N GLY A 54 -3.67 -7.61 -12.55
CA GLY A 54 -2.80 -8.11 -13.62
C GLY A 54 -3.28 -7.81 -15.03
N THR A 55 -4.24 -6.88 -15.18
CA THR A 55 -4.69 -6.36 -16.48
C THR A 55 -3.59 -5.60 -17.19
N ILE A 56 -2.77 -4.86 -16.42
CA ILE A 56 -1.58 -4.18 -16.91
C ILE A 56 -0.35 -4.57 -16.08
N THR A 57 0.83 -4.45 -16.68
CA THR A 57 2.08 -4.69 -15.94
C THR A 57 2.41 -3.49 -15.03
N ALA A 58 3.13 -3.75 -13.94
CA ALA A 58 3.52 -2.71 -13.00
C ALA A 58 4.28 -1.56 -13.67
N THR A 59 5.15 -1.88 -14.66
CA THR A 59 5.93 -0.89 -15.41
C THR A 59 5.09 -0.01 -16.32
N ASP A 60 3.88 -0.42 -16.67
CA ASP A 60 2.99 0.35 -17.55
C ASP A 60 2.09 1.33 -16.78
N ALA A 61 1.96 1.17 -15.46
CA ALA A 61 1.31 2.16 -14.59
C ALA A 61 2.22 3.36 -14.25
N VAL A 62 3.46 3.39 -14.74
CA VAL A 62 4.44 4.43 -14.40
C VAL A 62 5.03 5.11 -15.64
N THR A 63 5.49 6.34 -15.45
CA THR A 63 6.23 7.11 -16.46
C THR A 63 7.48 7.69 -15.83
N PRO A 64 8.68 7.46 -16.38
CA PRO A 64 9.91 8.06 -15.87
C PRO A 64 9.82 9.59 -15.85
N LEU A 65 10.08 10.20 -14.68
CA LEU A 65 9.98 11.67 -14.51
C LEU A 65 10.89 12.42 -15.47
N ARG A 66 12.11 11.90 -15.73
CA ARG A 66 13.04 12.52 -16.68
C ARG A 66 12.55 12.51 -18.14
N LEU A 67 11.69 11.54 -18.52
CA LEU A 67 11.05 11.53 -19.83
C LEU A 67 9.83 12.45 -19.89
N MET A 68 9.10 12.59 -18.78
CA MET A 68 7.95 13.47 -18.65
C MET A 68 8.36 14.95 -18.58
N LEU A 69 9.53 15.23 -17.98
CA LEU A 69 10.00 16.56 -17.60
C LEU A 69 11.40 16.83 -18.20
N LYS A 70 11.51 16.79 -19.52
CA LYS A 70 12.80 16.83 -20.26
C LYS A 70 13.62 18.10 -19.99
N ASP A 71 12.95 19.24 -19.75
CA ASP A 71 13.59 20.54 -19.62
C ASP A 71 13.73 21.00 -18.16
N LEU A 72 13.69 20.05 -17.21
CA LEU A 72 13.75 20.28 -15.78
C LEU A 72 14.85 19.47 -15.10
N LYS A 73 15.39 20.01 -14.01
CA LYS A 73 16.25 19.25 -13.11
C LYS A 73 15.39 18.36 -12.21
N VAL A 74 15.43 17.05 -12.45
CA VAL A 74 14.82 16.06 -11.58
C VAL A 74 15.89 15.52 -10.63
N ARG A 75 15.71 15.78 -9.33
CA ARG A 75 16.59 15.31 -8.25
C ARG A 75 15.92 14.15 -7.53
N MET A 76 16.54 13.00 -7.58
CA MET A 76 16.09 11.84 -6.79
C MET A 76 16.71 11.91 -5.40
N GLY A 77 15.85 11.96 -4.37
CA GLY A 77 16.25 12.04 -2.97
C GLY A 77 15.05 12.17 -2.05
N GLU A 78 15.24 11.77 -0.80
CA GLU A 78 14.26 11.94 0.26
C GLU A 78 14.43 13.31 0.91
N VAL A 79 13.33 14.04 1.09
CA VAL A 79 13.33 15.30 1.81
C VAL A 79 13.37 15.02 3.31
N MET A 80 14.47 15.39 3.96
CA MET A 80 14.67 15.15 5.38
C MET A 80 14.12 16.27 6.25
N ASP A 81 14.27 17.51 5.79
CA ASP A 81 13.83 18.70 6.51
C ASP A 81 13.60 19.90 5.58
N VAL A 82 12.83 20.90 6.06
CA VAL A 82 12.59 22.18 5.40
C VAL A 82 12.82 23.32 6.40
N ASP A 83 13.90 24.05 6.20
CA ASP A 83 14.24 25.26 6.97
C ASP A 83 13.64 26.48 6.29
N PHE A 84 12.45 26.88 6.73
CA PHE A 84 11.72 28.03 6.16
C PHE A 84 12.42 29.37 6.44
N ALA A 85 13.10 29.49 7.59
CA ALA A 85 13.76 30.73 7.98
C ALA A 85 14.96 31.03 7.06
N ASN A 86 15.74 30.02 6.71
CA ASN A 86 16.90 30.14 5.82
C ASN A 86 16.56 29.78 4.36
N LYS A 87 15.30 29.52 4.03
CA LYS A 87 14.82 29.16 2.68
C LYS A 87 15.65 28.04 2.05
N ARG A 88 15.84 26.93 2.76
CA ARG A 88 16.59 25.76 2.28
C ARG A 88 15.91 24.47 2.64
N ILE A 89 16.13 23.45 1.83
CA ILE A 89 15.70 22.06 2.10
C ILE A 89 16.92 21.17 2.30
N GLU A 90 16.77 20.19 3.15
CA GLU A 90 17.74 19.10 3.33
C GLU A 90 17.25 17.85 2.60
N LEU A 91 18.13 17.24 1.78
CA LEU A 91 17.87 16.04 1.01
C LEU A 91 18.86 14.96 1.37
N ALA A 92 18.37 13.71 1.55
CA ALA A 92 19.22 12.54 1.57
C ALA A 92 19.30 11.94 0.15
N GLN A 93 20.48 11.99 -0.47
CA GLN A 93 20.68 11.51 -1.83
C GLN A 93 21.60 10.29 -1.92
N GLY A 94 21.29 9.42 -2.90
CA GLY A 94 22.04 8.21 -3.19
C GLY A 94 21.96 7.13 -2.12
N SER A 95 22.62 6.00 -2.34
CA SER A 95 22.61 4.84 -1.43
C SER A 95 23.25 5.13 -0.07
N ARG A 96 24.18 6.10 -0.02
CA ARG A 96 24.85 6.52 1.22
C ARG A 96 24.06 7.59 1.99
N ARG A 97 22.90 8.03 1.48
CA ARG A 97 22.05 9.05 2.08
C ARG A 97 22.80 10.35 2.48
N ILE A 98 23.72 10.79 1.59
CA ILE A 98 24.56 11.96 1.85
C ILE A 98 23.67 13.22 1.90
N PRO A 99 23.69 14.00 3.00
CA PRO A 99 22.92 15.23 3.11
C PRO A 99 23.33 16.25 2.05
N GLN A 100 22.35 16.81 1.37
CA GLN A 100 22.53 17.94 0.45
C GLN A 100 21.55 19.04 0.79
N PHE A 101 22.05 20.25 0.78
CA PHE A 101 21.23 21.44 1.04
C PHE A 101 20.97 22.19 -0.25
N LEU A 102 19.71 22.50 -0.51
CA LEU A 102 19.29 23.30 -1.65
C LEU A 102 18.56 24.54 -1.15
N GLU A 103 19.06 25.72 -1.52
CA GLU A 103 18.38 26.97 -1.26
C GLU A 103 17.30 27.22 -2.32
N TYR A 104 16.19 27.83 -1.91
CA TYR A 104 15.09 28.18 -2.78
C TYR A 104 14.67 29.65 -2.60
N ASP A 105 14.09 30.25 -3.64
CA ASP A 105 13.36 31.51 -3.56
C ASP A 105 11.86 31.21 -3.39
N GLY A 106 11.34 30.19 -4.06
CA GLY A 106 9.97 29.67 -3.88
C GLY A 106 9.94 28.17 -3.70
N LEU A 107 9.04 27.69 -2.83
CA LEU A 107 8.88 26.26 -2.49
C LEU A 107 7.45 25.81 -2.71
N ILE A 108 7.28 24.67 -3.37
CA ILE A 108 5.98 24.05 -3.62
C ILE A 108 5.96 22.67 -2.98
N MET A 109 5.11 22.49 -1.98
CA MET A 109 4.95 21.25 -1.24
C MET A 109 3.83 20.41 -1.84
N ALA A 110 4.19 19.31 -2.52
CA ALA A 110 3.28 18.40 -3.21
C ALA A 110 3.60 16.93 -2.85
N LEU A 111 3.82 16.67 -1.57
CA LEU A 111 4.32 15.41 -1.03
C LEU A 111 3.26 14.30 -1.00
N GLY A 112 1.99 14.65 -1.23
CA GLY A 112 0.87 13.71 -1.19
C GLY A 112 0.55 13.23 0.23
N THR A 113 -0.02 12.02 0.32
CA THR A 113 -0.41 11.36 1.56
C THR A 113 0.12 9.93 1.61
N ARG A 114 0.16 9.35 2.81
CA ARG A 114 0.41 7.93 3.04
C ARG A 114 -0.85 7.22 3.56
N GLY A 115 -0.88 5.88 3.48
CA GLY A 115 -1.87 5.10 4.22
C GLY A 115 -1.65 5.26 5.71
N ILE A 116 -2.73 5.35 6.49
CA ILE A 116 -2.65 5.33 7.94
C ILE A 116 -2.64 3.87 8.38
N ASP A 117 -1.51 3.42 8.87
CA ASP A 117 -1.28 2.06 9.37
C ASP A 117 -1.64 1.89 10.85
N THR A 118 -2.00 2.98 11.52
CA THR A 118 -2.37 3.05 12.95
C THR A 118 -3.88 3.21 13.20
N LEU A 119 -4.73 2.98 12.20
CA LEU A 119 -6.20 3.11 12.33
C LEU A 119 -6.79 2.16 13.37
N PHE A 120 -6.22 0.98 13.50
CA PHE A 120 -6.54 -0.04 14.50
C PHE A 120 -5.34 -0.97 14.70
N PRO A 121 -5.27 -1.68 15.84
CA PRO A 121 -4.17 -2.61 16.16
C PRO A 121 -3.95 -3.65 15.06
N GLY A 122 -2.68 -3.96 14.77
CA GLY A 122 -2.27 -4.98 13.81
C GLY A 122 -2.36 -4.58 12.32
N LEU A 123 -2.92 -3.40 11.98
CA LEU A 123 -3.03 -2.98 10.58
C LEU A 123 -1.66 -2.78 9.92
N ALA A 124 -0.70 -2.22 10.66
CA ALA A 124 0.66 -2.00 10.17
C ALA A 124 1.35 -3.30 9.72
N ASP A 125 1.11 -4.38 10.47
CA ASP A 125 1.80 -5.67 10.29
C ASP A 125 1.08 -6.61 9.32
N HIS A 126 -0.26 -6.52 9.23
CA HIS A 126 -1.09 -7.46 8.49
C HIS A 126 -1.87 -6.84 7.32
N GLY A 127 -1.86 -5.51 7.18
CA GLY A 127 -2.58 -4.81 6.14
C GLY A 127 -1.80 -4.67 4.83
N PHE A 128 -2.51 -4.84 3.70
CA PHE A 128 -2.03 -4.47 2.38
C PHE A 128 -2.67 -3.15 1.96
N PHE A 129 -1.83 -2.19 1.57
CA PHE A 129 -2.28 -0.91 1.01
C PHE A 129 -2.15 -0.93 -0.51
N VAL A 130 -2.82 0.02 -1.19
CA VAL A 130 -2.72 0.21 -2.65
C VAL A 130 -2.49 1.70 -2.93
N LYS A 131 -1.37 2.23 -2.44
CA LYS A 131 -0.99 3.66 -2.59
C LYS A 131 0.11 3.88 -3.60
N ASN A 132 0.91 2.88 -3.86
CA ASN A 132 2.04 2.96 -4.78
C ASN A 132 2.21 1.66 -5.57
N LEU A 133 3.17 1.65 -6.48
CA LEU A 133 3.41 0.52 -7.37
C LEU A 133 3.86 -0.75 -6.62
N THR A 134 4.71 -0.58 -5.62
CA THR A 134 5.21 -1.70 -4.79
C THR A 134 4.07 -2.34 -4.01
N ASP A 135 3.16 -1.53 -3.45
CA ASP A 135 1.97 -2.02 -2.75
C ASP A 135 1.10 -2.88 -3.68
N ALA A 136 0.80 -2.37 -4.88
CA ALA A 136 -0.02 -3.09 -5.85
C ALA A 136 0.62 -4.43 -6.27
N GLN A 137 1.94 -4.44 -6.49
CA GLN A 137 2.68 -5.65 -6.85
C GLN A 137 2.75 -6.64 -5.68
N ARG A 138 2.97 -6.15 -4.44
CA ARG A 138 2.97 -6.96 -3.22
C ARG A 138 1.60 -7.61 -2.99
N LEU A 139 0.52 -6.85 -3.12
CA LEU A 139 -0.84 -7.38 -2.99
C LEU A 139 -1.13 -8.44 -4.06
N ARG A 140 -0.80 -8.17 -5.33
CA ARG A 140 -0.95 -9.14 -6.40
C ARG A 140 -0.21 -10.45 -6.11
N ASN A 141 1.07 -10.37 -5.74
CA ASN A 141 1.87 -11.53 -5.40
C ASN A 141 1.26 -12.32 -4.23
N HIS A 142 0.75 -11.60 -3.21
CA HIS A 142 0.10 -12.22 -2.05
C HIS A 142 -1.19 -12.95 -2.42
N VAL A 143 -2.05 -12.36 -3.27
CA VAL A 143 -3.28 -13.03 -3.74
C VAL A 143 -2.94 -14.34 -4.47
N ILE A 144 -1.93 -14.31 -5.36
CA ILE A 144 -1.49 -15.51 -6.06
C ILE A 144 -0.91 -16.54 -5.07
N HIS A 145 -0.08 -16.10 -4.11
CA HIS A 145 0.46 -16.96 -3.07
C HIS A 145 -0.63 -17.66 -2.24
N CYS A 146 -1.70 -16.96 -1.91
CA CYS A 146 -2.84 -17.54 -1.21
C CYS A 146 -3.51 -18.66 -2.04
N LEU A 147 -3.65 -18.48 -3.36
CA LEU A 147 -4.20 -19.51 -4.24
C LEU A 147 -3.28 -20.72 -4.35
N GLU A 148 -1.96 -20.51 -4.54
CA GLU A 148 -0.96 -21.60 -4.58
C GLU A 148 -0.98 -22.43 -3.30
N HIS A 149 -1.05 -21.76 -2.15
CA HIS A 149 -1.06 -22.43 -0.85
C HIS A 149 -2.40 -23.15 -0.58
N ALA A 150 -3.52 -22.51 -0.94
CA ALA A 150 -4.85 -23.09 -0.78
C ALA A 150 -5.05 -24.36 -1.65
N ASP A 151 -4.41 -24.43 -2.82
CA ASP A 151 -4.51 -25.59 -3.71
C ASP A 151 -3.82 -26.82 -3.14
N VAL A 152 -2.79 -26.67 -2.31
CA VAL A 152 -2.00 -27.78 -1.78
C VAL A 152 -2.27 -28.11 -0.31
N THR A 153 -2.85 -27.19 0.47
CA THR A 153 -3.10 -27.42 1.91
C THR A 153 -4.19 -28.45 2.14
N ARG A 154 -4.01 -29.29 3.17
CA ARG A 154 -5.00 -30.25 3.64
C ARG A 154 -5.78 -29.78 4.86
N ASN A 155 -5.37 -28.66 5.46
CA ASN A 155 -6.05 -28.05 6.60
C ASN A 155 -7.25 -27.21 6.10
N PRO A 156 -8.52 -27.60 6.38
CA PRO A 156 -9.69 -26.90 5.87
C PRO A 156 -9.82 -25.47 6.42
N GLU A 157 -9.42 -25.25 7.67
CA GLU A 157 -9.49 -23.93 8.30
C GLU A 157 -8.49 -22.96 7.65
N LEU A 158 -7.23 -23.41 7.51
CA LEU A 158 -6.20 -22.63 6.81
C LEU A 158 -6.62 -22.36 5.36
N LYS A 159 -7.19 -23.33 4.65
CA LYS A 159 -7.70 -23.17 3.29
C LYS A 159 -8.77 -22.07 3.24
N SER A 160 -9.72 -22.10 4.16
CA SER A 160 -10.77 -21.08 4.28
C SER A 160 -10.18 -19.68 4.52
N GLN A 161 -9.20 -19.57 5.43
CA GLN A 161 -8.51 -18.29 5.71
C GLN A 161 -7.75 -17.77 4.48
N LEU A 162 -7.08 -18.65 3.73
CA LEU A 162 -6.33 -18.29 2.50
C LEU A 162 -7.25 -17.85 1.37
N LEU A 163 -8.45 -18.40 1.28
CA LEU A 163 -9.45 -18.08 0.26
C LEU A 163 -10.42 -16.97 0.68
N THR A 164 -10.24 -16.40 1.87
CA THR A 164 -10.99 -15.23 2.35
C THR A 164 -10.17 -13.97 2.19
N PHE A 165 -10.70 -13.00 1.42
CA PHE A 165 -10.06 -11.72 1.12
C PHE A 165 -10.93 -10.59 1.67
N VAL A 166 -10.43 -9.85 2.65
CA VAL A 166 -11.15 -8.75 3.29
C VAL A 166 -10.67 -7.41 2.74
N ILE A 167 -11.59 -6.61 2.24
CA ILE A 167 -11.33 -5.27 1.69
C ILE A 167 -12.00 -4.23 2.59
N ALA A 168 -11.21 -3.37 3.21
CA ALA A 168 -11.70 -2.29 4.05
C ALA A 168 -11.87 -1.01 3.24
N GLY A 169 -13.11 -0.53 3.10
CA GLY A 169 -13.47 0.71 2.42
C GLY A 169 -14.35 0.51 1.20
N GLY A 170 -15.49 1.22 1.16
CA GLY A 170 -16.47 1.18 0.05
C GLY A 170 -16.42 2.40 -0.88
N GLY A 171 -15.34 3.20 -0.84
CA GLY A 171 -15.09 4.28 -1.79
C GLY A 171 -14.52 3.79 -3.11
N PHE A 172 -14.08 4.72 -3.99
CA PHE A 172 -13.55 4.40 -5.33
C PHE A 172 -12.49 3.31 -5.30
N SER A 173 -11.42 3.49 -4.52
CA SER A 173 -10.30 2.52 -4.47
C SER A 173 -10.74 1.13 -3.99
N GLY A 174 -11.64 1.06 -3.00
CA GLY A 174 -12.11 -0.24 -2.49
C GLY A 174 -12.93 -1.01 -3.51
N ILE A 175 -13.84 -0.33 -4.21
CA ILE A 175 -14.66 -0.92 -5.27
C ILE A 175 -13.80 -1.39 -6.45
N GLU A 176 -12.85 -0.56 -6.91
CA GLU A 176 -11.95 -0.90 -8.02
C GLU A 176 -11.04 -2.09 -7.66
N VAL A 177 -10.45 -2.08 -6.46
CA VAL A 177 -9.62 -3.20 -5.99
C VAL A 177 -10.44 -4.47 -5.82
N ALA A 178 -11.67 -4.37 -5.28
CA ALA A 178 -12.56 -5.54 -5.14
C ALA A 178 -12.88 -6.16 -6.51
N GLY A 179 -13.17 -5.33 -7.51
CA GLY A 179 -13.43 -5.78 -8.87
C GLY A 179 -12.22 -6.48 -9.50
N GLU A 180 -11.03 -5.92 -9.35
CA GLU A 180 -9.80 -6.46 -9.96
C GLU A 180 -9.27 -7.70 -9.23
N VAL A 181 -9.34 -7.74 -7.89
CA VAL A 181 -8.99 -8.95 -7.10
C VAL A 181 -9.94 -10.10 -7.43
N GLN A 182 -11.25 -9.82 -7.47
CA GLN A 182 -12.25 -10.82 -7.85
C GLN A 182 -11.97 -11.37 -9.25
N GLU A 183 -11.66 -10.51 -10.21
CA GLU A 183 -11.42 -10.94 -11.60
C GLU A 183 -10.10 -11.71 -11.74
N LEU A 184 -9.03 -11.29 -11.03
CA LEU A 184 -7.77 -12.04 -10.98
C LEU A 184 -8.00 -13.46 -10.47
N ILE A 185 -8.67 -13.60 -9.33
CA ILE A 185 -8.94 -14.90 -8.72
C ILE A 185 -9.79 -15.75 -9.67
N GLN A 186 -10.91 -15.24 -10.14
CA GLN A 186 -11.85 -15.99 -10.98
C GLN A 186 -11.20 -16.50 -12.27
N ARG A 187 -10.35 -15.68 -12.92
CA ARG A 187 -9.63 -16.10 -14.13
C ARG A 187 -8.50 -17.10 -13.85
N SER A 188 -7.97 -17.09 -12.62
CA SER A 188 -6.88 -17.97 -12.20
C SER A 188 -7.35 -19.36 -11.76
N LEU A 189 -8.59 -19.51 -11.28
CA LEU A 189 -9.12 -20.76 -10.73
C LEU A 189 -8.93 -21.99 -11.63
N ARG A 190 -9.01 -21.82 -12.95
CA ARG A 190 -8.78 -22.93 -13.90
C ARG A 190 -7.39 -23.59 -13.77
N HIS A 191 -6.45 -22.93 -13.09
CA HIS A 191 -5.09 -23.43 -12.86
C HIS A 191 -4.92 -24.06 -11.49
N TYR A 192 -5.95 -24.01 -10.63
CA TYR A 192 -5.95 -24.52 -9.25
C TYR A 192 -7.07 -25.56 -9.07
N PRO A 193 -6.83 -26.81 -9.48
CA PRO A 193 -7.87 -27.85 -9.57
C PRO A 193 -8.47 -28.24 -8.21
N ASN A 194 -7.78 -27.97 -7.12
CA ASN A 194 -8.25 -28.31 -5.78
C ASN A 194 -9.03 -27.16 -5.11
N ILE A 195 -9.26 -26.04 -5.81
CA ILE A 195 -10.04 -24.91 -5.30
C ILE A 195 -11.39 -24.86 -6.03
N SER A 196 -12.48 -25.01 -5.28
CA SER A 196 -13.84 -24.78 -5.81
C SER A 196 -14.18 -23.29 -5.77
N PRO A 197 -14.90 -22.75 -6.79
CA PRO A 197 -15.40 -21.38 -6.75
C PRO A 197 -16.23 -21.04 -5.50
N ASP A 198 -16.92 -22.00 -4.92
CA ASP A 198 -17.77 -21.83 -3.74
C ASP A 198 -16.96 -21.66 -2.43
N GLU A 199 -15.68 -22.01 -2.44
CA GLU A 199 -14.78 -21.81 -1.30
C GLU A 199 -14.23 -20.38 -1.21
N LEU A 200 -14.41 -19.58 -2.27
CA LEU A 200 -13.93 -18.21 -2.31
C LEU A 200 -14.84 -17.27 -1.51
N ASN A 201 -14.24 -16.43 -0.71
CA ASN A 201 -14.93 -15.45 0.10
C ASN A 201 -14.27 -14.07 -0.03
N ILE A 202 -14.88 -13.17 -0.81
CA ILE A 202 -14.40 -11.80 -0.98
C ILE A 202 -15.36 -10.88 -0.27
N LEU A 203 -14.89 -10.22 0.80
CA LEU A 203 -15.68 -9.40 1.71
C LEU A 203 -15.26 -7.94 1.60
N LEU A 204 -16.21 -7.05 1.28
CA LEU A 204 -15.98 -5.62 1.35
C LEU A 204 -16.67 -5.07 2.60
N VAL A 205 -15.85 -4.60 3.54
CA VAL A 205 -16.30 -4.01 4.82
C VAL A 205 -16.33 -2.50 4.69
N HIS A 206 -17.47 -1.88 4.99
CA HIS A 206 -17.66 -0.43 4.89
C HIS A 206 -18.48 0.13 6.03
N SER A 207 -18.04 1.26 6.60
CA SER A 207 -18.71 1.91 7.72
C SER A 207 -20.00 2.67 7.34
N GLY A 208 -20.21 2.96 6.07
CA GLY A 208 -21.39 3.63 5.56
C GLY A 208 -22.51 2.64 5.18
N LYS A 209 -23.70 3.19 4.93
CA LYS A 209 -24.87 2.42 4.45
C LYS A 209 -24.78 2.05 2.98
N GLU A 210 -24.06 2.85 2.21
CA GLU A 210 -23.94 2.73 0.76
C GLU A 210 -22.47 2.84 0.35
N VAL A 211 -22.09 2.18 -0.74
CA VAL A 211 -20.79 2.31 -1.36
C VAL A 211 -20.78 3.46 -2.37
N LEU A 212 -19.59 4.01 -2.67
CA LEU A 212 -19.42 5.16 -3.56
C LEU A 212 -20.33 6.34 -3.21
N PRO A 213 -20.35 6.81 -1.95
CA PRO A 213 -21.26 7.84 -1.49
C PRO A 213 -21.06 9.20 -2.21
N GLU A 214 -19.94 9.36 -2.91
CA GLU A 214 -19.64 10.56 -3.70
C GLU A 214 -20.36 10.60 -5.05
N LEU A 215 -20.97 9.48 -5.48
CA LEU A 215 -21.72 9.39 -6.73
C LEU A 215 -23.21 9.56 -6.48
N SER A 216 -23.88 10.28 -7.37
CA SER A 216 -25.31 10.52 -7.26
C SER A 216 -26.16 9.34 -7.80
N GLY A 217 -27.42 9.33 -7.43
CA GLY A 217 -28.39 8.36 -7.91
C GLY A 217 -28.08 6.92 -7.46
N ASN A 218 -28.39 5.94 -8.32
CA ASN A 218 -28.26 4.51 -8.00
C ASN A 218 -26.91 3.91 -8.42
N LEU A 219 -25.89 4.73 -8.64
CA LEU A 219 -24.57 4.24 -9.15
C LEU A 219 -23.85 3.36 -8.12
N GLY A 220 -23.89 3.75 -6.84
CA GLY A 220 -23.36 2.91 -5.76
C GLY A 220 -24.10 1.58 -5.64
N GLN A 221 -25.44 1.61 -5.72
CA GLN A 221 -26.26 0.40 -5.74
C GLN A 221 -25.93 -0.50 -6.93
N HIS A 222 -25.80 0.07 -8.13
CA HIS A 222 -25.40 -0.67 -9.33
C HIS A 222 -24.05 -1.36 -9.14
N ALA A 223 -23.04 -0.63 -8.65
CA ALA A 223 -21.70 -1.18 -8.39
C ALA A 223 -21.77 -2.36 -7.40
N ARG A 224 -22.51 -2.19 -6.30
CA ARG A 224 -22.72 -3.24 -5.29
C ARG A 224 -23.40 -4.47 -5.90
N GLU A 225 -24.52 -4.29 -6.61
CA GLU A 225 -25.24 -5.40 -7.23
C GLU A 225 -24.38 -6.18 -8.24
N ARG A 226 -23.57 -5.47 -9.02
CA ARG A 226 -22.68 -6.11 -10.00
C ARG A 226 -21.58 -6.94 -9.35
N LEU A 227 -20.96 -6.42 -8.28
CA LEU A 227 -19.96 -7.15 -7.51
C LEU A 227 -20.58 -8.34 -6.75
N MET A 228 -21.78 -8.17 -6.17
CA MET A 228 -22.51 -9.26 -5.50
C MET A 228 -22.80 -10.43 -6.46
N ARG A 229 -23.25 -10.14 -7.69
CA ARG A 229 -23.46 -11.19 -8.71
C ARG A 229 -22.18 -11.94 -9.09
N ARG A 230 -21.02 -11.36 -8.80
CA ARG A 230 -19.69 -11.98 -9.01
C ARG A 230 -19.10 -12.60 -7.75
N GLY A 231 -19.89 -12.71 -6.68
CA GLY A 231 -19.49 -13.38 -5.44
C GLY A 231 -18.80 -12.49 -4.40
N VAL A 232 -18.87 -11.16 -4.54
CA VAL A 232 -18.38 -10.24 -3.49
C VAL A 232 -19.50 -10.01 -2.46
N THR A 233 -19.21 -10.26 -1.21
CA THR A 233 -20.12 -9.98 -0.07
C THR A 233 -19.83 -8.61 0.52
N PHE A 234 -20.87 -7.88 0.91
CA PHE A 234 -20.77 -6.56 1.50
C PHE A 234 -21.20 -6.58 2.96
N LEU A 235 -20.31 -6.13 3.85
CA LEU A 235 -20.59 -5.86 5.26
C LEU A 235 -20.65 -4.33 5.44
N LEU A 236 -21.85 -3.78 5.28
CA LEU A 236 -22.10 -2.34 5.44
C LEU A 236 -22.34 -2.00 6.92
N GLU A 237 -22.27 -0.70 7.25
CA GLU A 237 -22.41 -0.19 8.62
C GLU A 237 -21.45 -0.88 9.62
N THR A 238 -20.35 -1.44 9.11
CA THR A 238 -19.37 -2.22 9.85
C THR A 238 -17.98 -1.59 9.70
N ARG A 239 -17.23 -1.55 10.80
CA ARG A 239 -15.83 -1.12 10.82
C ARG A 239 -14.94 -2.27 11.25
N LEU A 240 -13.68 -2.24 10.83
CA LEU A 240 -12.67 -3.12 11.41
C LEU A 240 -12.11 -2.48 12.68
N SER A 241 -11.82 -3.30 13.69
CA SER A 241 -11.30 -2.87 14.99
C SER A 241 -9.96 -3.51 15.34
N GLY A 242 -9.53 -4.55 14.61
CA GLY A 242 -8.26 -5.23 14.80
C GLY A 242 -7.87 -6.09 13.61
N ALA A 243 -6.57 -6.40 13.50
CA ALA A 243 -6.05 -7.36 12.55
C ALA A 243 -4.99 -8.24 13.20
N THR A 244 -4.98 -9.51 12.85
CA THR A 244 -4.01 -10.51 13.30
C THR A 244 -3.47 -11.30 12.11
N ALA A 245 -2.52 -12.19 12.36
CA ALA A 245 -2.00 -13.09 11.32
C ALA A 245 -3.06 -14.08 10.78
N THR A 246 -4.18 -14.28 11.50
CA THR A 246 -5.21 -15.26 11.18
C THR A 246 -6.53 -14.65 10.74
N GLY A 247 -6.72 -13.33 10.94
CA GLY A 247 -7.96 -12.67 10.54
C GLY A 247 -8.11 -11.23 11.01
N VAL A 248 -9.33 -10.75 10.95
CA VAL A 248 -9.69 -9.38 11.33
C VAL A 248 -10.88 -9.36 12.28
N ASP A 249 -10.88 -8.39 13.19
CA ASP A 249 -12.00 -8.11 14.08
C ASP A 249 -12.89 -7.01 13.51
N THR A 250 -14.19 -7.15 13.71
CA THR A 250 -15.16 -6.13 13.39
C THR A 250 -15.61 -5.35 14.63
N SER A 251 -16.11 -4.15 14.43
CA SER A 251 -16.70 -3.33 15.50
C SER A 251 -17.98 -3.93 16.12
N GLN A 252 -18.52 -4.96 15.52
CA GLN A 252 -19.70 -5.70 16.00
C GLN A 252 -19.31 -6.89 16.88
N GLY A 253 -18.01 -7.17 17.00
CA GLY A 253 -17.47 -8.27 17.81
C GLY A 253 -17.28 -9.58 17.04
N ASP A 254 -17.53 -9.58 15.73
CA ASP A 254 -17.29 -10.77 14.91
C ASP A 254 -15.81 -10.86 14.49
N PHE A 255 -15.28 -12.07 14.46
CA PHE A 255 -13.97 -12.38 13.89
C PHE A 255 -14.13 -13.01 12.50
N ILE A 256 -13.39 -12.49 11.53
CA ILE A 256 -13.37 -13.00 10.15
C ILE A 256 -12.00 -13.61 9.91
N GLY A 257 -11.92 -14.95 9.83
CA GLY A 257 -10.69 -15.65 9.48
C GLY A 257 -10.23 -15.33 8.06
N SER A 258 -9.06 -14.71 7.94
CA SER A 258 -8.49 -14.28 6.66
C SER A 258 -6.99 -14.08 6.75
N ARG A 259 -6.26 -14.43 5.70
CA ARG A 259 -4.83 -14.12 5.55
C ARG A 259 -4.60 -12.86 4.72
N THR A 260 -5.67 -12.19 4.28
CA THR A 260 -5.59 -11.02 3.39
C THR A 260 -6.50 -9.90 3.87
N LEU A 261 -5.90 -8.84 4.38
CA LEU A 261 -6.58 -7.58 4.68
C LEU A 261 -6.09 -6.50 3.73
N ILE A 262 -6.96 -6.00 2.85
CA ILE A 262 -6.67 -4.91 1.92
C ILE A 262 -7.28 -3.62 2.46
N CYS A 263 -6.43 -2.66 2.84
CA CYS A 263 -6.85 -1.41 3.44
C CYS A 263 -6.86 -0.28 2.39
N THR A 264 -8.05 0.19 2.04
CA THR A 264 -8.25 1.33 1.13
C THR A 264 -8.76 2.58 1.85
N ILE A 265 -8.86 2.52 3.19
CA ILE A 265 -9.30 3.61 4.06
C ILE A 265 -8.11 4.34 4.68
N GLY A 266 -8.35 5.60 5.01
CA GLY A 266 -7.38 6.43 5.72
C GLY A 266 -6.26 6.98 4.83
N ASN A 267 -6.19 8.32 4.82
CA ASN A 267 -5.09 9.07 4.26
C ASN A 267 -4.50 9.95 5.36
N GLY A 268 -3.21 9.77 5.63
CA GLY A 268 -2.48 10.56 6.63
C GLY A 268 -1.34 11.38 6.03
N PRO A 269 -0.81 12.33 6.78
CA PRO A 269 0.33 13.11 6.36
C PRO A 269 1.55 12.20 6.18
N VAL A 270 2.46 12.61 5.31
CA VAL A 270 3.81 12.04 5.31
C VAL A 270 4.54 12.48 6.58
N ALA A 271 5.39 11.63 7.15
CA ALA A 271 6.05 11.87 8.44
C ALA A 271 6.83 13.21 8.51
N LEU A 272 7.32 13.69 7.38
CA LEU A 272 7.99 15.00 7.31
C LEU A 272 7.05 16.14 7.76
N LEU A 273 5.78 16.14 7.32
CA LEU A 273 4.84 17.22 7.64
C LEU A 273 4.52 17.31 9.12
N GLU A 274 4.55 16.20 9.84
CA GLU A 274 4.27 16.15 11.29
C GLU A 274 5.38 16.82 12.12
N ARG A 275 6.60 16.98 11.54
CA ARG A 275 7.76 17.58 12.19
C ARG A 275 7.98 19.04 11.84
N LEU A 276 7.39 19.51 10.72
CA LEU A 276 7.56 20.87 10.25
C LEU A 276 6.66 21.85 11.02
N PRO A 277 7.10 23.12 11.22
CA PRO A 277 6.32 24.16 11.89
C PRO A 277 5.20 24.69 10.98
N LEU A 278 4.28 23.81 10.61
CA LEU A 278 3.16 24.11 9.71
C LEU A 278 1.83 23.89 10.42
N SER A 279 0.84 24.71 10.11
CA SER A 279 -0.53 24.48 10.56
C SER A 279 -1.13 23.31 9.77
N LEU A 280 -1.42 22.20 10.46
CA LEU A 280 -2.07 21.04 9.86
C LEU A 280 -3.52 20.93 10.34
N GLU A 281 -4.43 20.63 9.43
CA GLU A 281 -5.81 20.29 9.74
C GLU A 281 -6.15 18.96 9.05
N ARG A 282 -6.55 17.94 9.84
CA ARG A 282 -6.74 16.55 9.37
C ARG A 282 -5.51 15.98 8.64
N GLY A 283 -4.30 16.37 9.07
CA GLY A 283 -3.04 15.95 8.45
C GLY A 283 -2.68 16.65 7.13
N GLN A 284 -3.44 17.66 6.73
CA GLN A 284 -3.19 18.47 5.54
C GLN A 284 -2.69 19.86 5.92
N ILE A 285 -1.76 20.41 5.13
CA ILE A 285 -1.23 21.77 5.27
C ILE A 285 -2.37 22.77 4.99
N VAL A 286 -2.65 23.66 5.93
CA VAL A 286 -3.63 24.72 5.74
C VAL A 286 -3.06 25.76 4.77
N VAL A 287 -3.77 26.03 3.68
CA VAL A 287 -3.43 27.04 2.68
C VAL A 287 -4.55 28.03 2.50
N ASP A 288 -4.21 29.22 1.97
CA ASP A 288 -5.21 30.20 1.53
C ASP A 288 -5.84 29.83 0.17
N ALA A 289 -6.76 30.65 -0.32
CA ALA A 289 -7.40 30.45 -1.61
C ALA A 289 -6.43 30.47 -2.81
N ASN A 290 -5.23 31.06 -2.64
CA ASN A 290 -4.18 31.12 -3.67
C ASN A 290 -3.20 29.94 -3.58
N LEU A 291 -3.47 28.96 -2.70
CA LEU A 291 -2.64 27.80 -2.37
C LEU A 291 -1.37 28.17 -1.59
N GLN A 292 -1.26 29.38 -1.04
CA GLN A 292 -0.12 29.81 -0.26
C GLN A 292 -0.23 29.31 1.18
N VAL A 293 0.88 28.83 1.73
CA VAL A 293 0.95 28.39 3.12
C VAL A 293 0.91 29.61 4.04
N ALA A 294 -0.03 29.63 4.98
CA ALA A 294 -0.14 30.71 5.93
C ALA A 294 1.18 30.90 6.69
N SER A 295 1.57 32.13 6.94
CA SER A 295 2.82 32.52 7.63
C SER A 295 4.15 32.21 6.90
N GLN A 296 4.15 31.71 5.67
CA GLN A 296 5.37 31.39 4.92
C GLN A 296 5.36 32.08 3.54
N ASP A 297 6.10 33.18 3.40
CA ASP A 297 6.22 33.85 2.09
C ASP A 297 7.01 33.03 1.09
N GLY A 298 6.45 32.90 -0.12
CA GLY A 298 7.06 32.11 -1.20
C GLY A 298 6.93 30.59 -1.01
N VAL A 299 5.99 30.13 -0.15
CA VAL A 299 5.70 28.71 0.05
C VAL A 299 4.24 28.40 -0.27
N TRP A 300 4.02 27.38 -1.08
CA TRP A 300 2.70 26.90 -1.48
C TRP A 300 2.58 25.39 -1.19
N ALA A 301 1.34 24.94 -1.01
CA ALA A 301 1.05 23.50 -0.96
C ALA A 301 -0.15 23.16 -1.82
N LEU A 302 -0.13 21.97 -2.44
CA LEU A 302 -1.19 21.51 -3.35
C LEU A 302 -1.25 19.97 -3.41
N GLY A 303 -2.36 19.48 -3.93
CA GLY A 303 -2.66 18.04 -3.97
C GLY A 303 -3.05 17.50 -2.61
N ASP A 304 -2.92 16.19 -2.43
CA ASP A 304 -3.47 15.49 -1.28
C ASP A 304 -2.92 15.95 0.08
N ASN A 305 -1.73 16.55 0.11
CA ASN A 305 -1.14 17.09 1.34
C ASN A 305 -1.61 18.51 1.70
N ALA A 306 -2.45 19.16 0.87
CA ALA A 306 -2.94 20.51 1.10
C ALA A 306 -4.45 20.53 1.37
N ARG A 307 -4.88 21.37 2.30
CA ARG A 307 -6.27 21.68 2.59
C ARG A 307 -6.67 22.94 1.86
N VAL A 308 -7.09 22.77 0.62
CA VAL A 308 -7.42 23.88 -0.29
C VAL A 308 -8.87 24.30 -0.09
N PRO A 309 -9.15 25.57 0.30
CA PRO A 309 -10.52 26.06 0.45
C PRO A 309 -11.19 26.29 -0.91
N LEU A 310 -12.47 25.94 -1.01
CA LEU A 310 -13.32 26.24 -2.16
C LEU A 310 -14.26 27.42 -1.86
N ALA A 311 -14.77 28.06 -2.91
CA ALA A 311 -15.62 29.25 -2.80
C ALA A 311 -16.95 29.01 -2.05
N ASP A 312 -17.41 27.77 -1.98
CA ASP A 312 -18.61 27.33 -1.25
C ASP A 312 -18.37 27.05 0.24
N GLY A 313 -17.16 27.30 0.74
CA GLY A 313 -16.75 27.03 2.11
C GLY A 313 -16.36 25.58 2.39
N THR A 314 -16.41 24.71 1.40
CA THR A 314 -15.91 23.34 1.49
C THR A 314 -14.42 23.28 1.18
N THR A 315 -13.83 22.09 1.20
CA THR A 315 -12.42 21.87 0.82
C THR A 315 -12.32 20.97 -0.40
N ALA A 316 -11.30 21.21 -1.21
CA ALA A 316 -11.02 20.42 -2.40
C ALA A 316 -10.81 18.93 -2.03
N PRO A 317 -11.49 18.00 -2.71
CA PRO A 317 -11.24 16.57 -2.54
C PRO A 317 -9.83 16.18 -2.98
N THR A 318 -9.24 15.21 -2.27
CA THR A 318 -7.91 14.64 -2.58
C THR A 318 -7.99 13.73 -3.80
N THR A 319 -8.06 14.32 -4.99
CA THR A 319 -8.16 13.58 -6.26
C THR A 319 -7.17 14.13 -7.30
N ALA A 320 -6.76 13.25 -8.23
CA ALA A 320 -5.89 13.64 -9.34
C ALA A 320 -6.46 14.79 -10.19
N GLN A 321 -7.79 14.89 -10.30
CA GLN A 321 -8.44 15.97 -11.04
C GLN A 321 -8.17 17.33 -10.41
N PHE A 322 -8.34 17.44 -9.10
CA PHE A 322 -8.06 18.68 -8.34
C PHE A 322 -6.57 18.97 -8.38
N ALA A 323 -5.70 17.99 -8.07
CA ALA A 323 -4.25 18.15 -8.07
C ALA A 323 -3.70 18.72 -9.39
N VAL A 324 -4.20 18.27 -10.56
CA VAL A 324 -3.77 18.79 -11.87
C VAL A 324 -4.27 20.23 -12.11
N ARG A 325 -5.43 20.62 -11.58
CA ARG A 325 -5.96 22.00 -11.69
C ARG A 325 -5.22 22.95 -10.76
N GLU A 326 -4.96 22.53 -9.54
CA GLU A 326 -4.12 23.24 -8.58
C GLU A 326 -2.72 23.47 -9.15
N ALA A 327 -2.12 22.45 -9.77
CA ALA A 327 -0.82 22.52 -10.43
C ALA A 327 -0.79 23.56 -11.56
N LYS A 328 -1.88 23.74 -12.29
CA LYS A 328 -1.98 24.79 -13.30
C LYS A 328 -2.06 26.19 -12.68
N LEU A 329 -2.84 26.34 -11.62
CA LEU A 329 -2.99 27.60 -10.91
C LEU A 329 -1.67 28.02 -10.24
N ILE A 330 -0.98 27.10 -9.59
CA ILE A 330 0.29 27.38 -8.92
C ILE A 330 1.32 27.99 -9.88
N ALA A 331 1.40 27.52 -11.10
CA ALA A 331 2.32 28.08 -12.09
C ALA A 331 1.99 29.55 -12.40
N ALA A 332 0.70 29.90 -12.47
CA ALA A 332 0.28 31.30 -12.66
C ALA A 332 0.56 32.13 -11.40
N ASN A 333 0.25 31.60 -10.21
CA ASN A 333 0.42 32.33 -8.95
C ASN A 333 1.90 32.56 -8.60
N VAL A 334 2.78 31.57 -8.83
CA VAL A 334 4.24 31.74 -8.67
C VAL A 334 4.77 32.81 -9.66
N THR A 335 4.27 32.81 -10.91
CA THR A 335 4.65 33.84 -11.88
C THR A 335 4.19 35.24 -11.43
N ALA A 336 2.97 35.36 -10.94
CA ALA A 336 2.43 36.60 -10.39
C ALA A 336 3.25 37.09 -9.17
N TRP A 337 3.56 36.16 -8.24
CA TRP A 337 4.40 36.47 -7.07
C TRP A 337 5.79 36.97 -7.45
N LEU A 338 6.47 36.32 -8.42
CA LEU A 338 7.78 36.77 -8.90
C LEU A 338 7.75 38.17 -9.50
N ASN A 339 6.62 38.55 -10.10
CA ASN A 339 6.40 39.84 -10.72
C ASN A 339 5.68 40.85 -9.79
N GLN A 340 5.48 40.51 -8.52
CA GLN A 340 4.76 41.33 -7.54
C GLN A 340 3.33 41.69 -7.99
N GLN A 341 2.67 40.79 -8.69
CA GLN A 341 1.29 40.94 -9.17
C GLN A 341 0.32 40.16 -8.27
N PRO A 342 -0.97 40.54 -8.25
CA PRO A 342 -2.00 39.80 -7.51
C PRO A 342 -2.10 38.37 -7.97
N GLN A 343 -2.22 37.45 -7.00
CA GLN A 343 -2.47 36.01 -7.23
C GLN A 343 -3.97 35.74 -7.44
N THR A 344 -4.28 34.63 -8.09
CA THR A 344 -5.64 34.23 -8.42
C THR A 344 -6.10 33.15 -7.47
N PRO A 345 -7.33 33.22 -6.90
CA PRO A 345 -7.85 32.16 -6.05
C PRO A 345 -8.21 30.90 -6.86
N PHE A 346 -8.11 29.74 -6.18
CA PHE A 346 -8.49 28.45 -6.76
C PHE A 346 -10.01 28.34 -6.91
N SER A 347 -10.43 27.96 -8.11
CA SER A 347 -11.83 27.67 -8.41
C SER A 347 -11.90 26.53 -9.41
N TYR A 348 -12.57 25.45 -9.03
CA TYR A 348 -12.80 24.32 -9.92
C TYR A 348 -14.06 23.57 -9.51
N SER A 349 -14.91 23.27 -10.48
CA SER A 349 -16.05 22.36 -10.31
C SER A 349 -15.79 21.06 -11.08
N PRO A 350 -15.84 19.91 -10.42
CA PRO A 350 -15.59 18.62 -11.09
C PRO A 350 -16.66 18.36 -12.17
N LYS A 351 -16.21 17.82 -13.31
CA LYS A 351 -17.09 17.50 -14.44
C LYS A 351 -17.74 16.12 -14.31
N GLY A 352 -17.30 15.34 -13.32
CA GLY A 352 -17.80 14.00 -13.04
C GLY A 352 -16.78 13.15 -12.29
N SER A 353 -17.22 12.00 -11.86
CA SER A 353 -16.44 10.98 -11.18
C SER A 353 -16.76 9.60 -11.76
N MET A 354 -15.78 8.68 -11.74
CA MET A 354 -15.92 7.36 -12.35
C MET A 354 -15.17 6.32 -11.54
N ALA A 355 -15.74 5.10 -11.47
CA ALA A 355 -15.08 3.93 -10.88
C ALA A 355 -15.22 2.71 -11.81
N SER A 356 -14.12 2.00 -12.05
CA SER A 356 -14.17 0.67 -12.68
C SER A 356 -14.65 -0.36 -11.65
N ILE A 357 -15.51 -1.28 -12.10
CA ILE A 357 -15.96 -2.40 -11.28
C ILE A 357 -15.27 -3.71 -11.73
N GLY A 358 -14.37 -3.62 -12.73
CA GLY A 358 -13.80 -4.78 -13.43
C GLY A 358 -14.77 -5.42 -14.40
N HIS A 359 -14.32 -6.42 -15.16
CA HIS A 359 -15.13 -7.23 -16.08
C HIS A 359 -16.01 -6.42 -17.04
N TYR A 360 -15.42 -5.43 -17.73
CA TYR A 360 -16.10 -4.55 -18.70
C TYR A 360 -17.27 -3.74 -18.13
N ASP A 361 -17.22 -3.44 -16.83
CA ASP A 361 -18.24 -2.69 -16.14
C ASP A 361 -17.64 -1.54 -15.34
N ALA A 362 -18.35 -0.42 -15.30
CA ALA A 362 -18.00 0.76 -14.53
C ALA A 362 -19.24 1.56 -14.17
N VAL A 363 -19.07 2.48 -13.24
CA VAL A 363 -20.03 3.55 -12.94
C VAL A 363 -19.37 4.88 -13.20
N ALA A 364 -20.13 5.80 -13.76
CA ALA A 364 -19.68 7.15 -14.05
C ALA A 364 -20.79 8.15 -13.84
N GLU A 365 -20.46 9.29 -13.27
CA GLU A 365 -21.29 10.47 -13.30
C GLU A 365 -20.59 11.53 -14.15
N VAL A 366 -21.24 12.01 -15.19
CA VAL A 366 -20.68 12.99 -16.11
C VAL A 366 -21.66 14.14 -16.30
N TYR A 367 -21.28 15.35 -15.88
CA TYR A 367 -22.14 16.53 -15.84
C TYR A 367 -23.49 16.26 -15.15
N GLY A 368 -23.45 15.54 -14.01
CA GLY A 368 -24.64 15.17 -13.23
C GLY A 368 -25.50 14.07 -13.83
N ARG A 369 -25.07 13.43 -14.93
CA ARG A 369 -25.81 12.32 -15.57
C ARG A 369 -25.16 10.99 -15.21
N PRO A 370 -25.92 10.05 -14.63
CA PRO A 370 -25.43 8.73 -14.28
C PRO A 370 -25.29 7.85 -15.54
N LEU A 371 -24.17 7.14 -15.63
CA LEU A 371 -23.87 6.13 -16.63
C LEU A 371 -23.34 4.88 -15.93
N SER A 372 -23.67 3.69 -16.45
CA SER A 372 -23.16 2.42 -15.92
C SER A 372 -22.95 1.39 -17.03
N GLY A 373 -22.28 0.28 -16.72
CA GLY A 373 -22.03 -0.81 -17.63
C GLY A 373 -20.88 -0.53 -18.61
N VAL A 374 -20.94 -1.18 -19.78
CA VAL A 374 -19.87 -1.15 -20.80
C VAL A 374 -19.58 0.26 -21.31
N LEU A 375 -20.60 1.11 -21.47
CA LEU A 375 -20.39 2.49 -21.93
C LEU A 375 -19.62 3.32 -20.89
N ALA A 376 -19.95 3.19 -19.61
CA ALA A 376 -19.20 3.84 -18.55
C ALA A 376 -17.75 3.32 -18.48
N TRP A 377 -17.55 2.02 -18.70
CA TRP A 377 -16.24 1.38 -18.73
C TRP A 377 -15.38 1.87 -19.90
N LEU A 378 -15.94 1.99 -21.10
CA LEU A 378 -15.24 2.57 -22.26
C LEU A 378 -14.86 4.03 -22.01
N LEU A 379 -15.77 4.80 -21.39
CA LEU A 379 -15.52 6.19 -21.01
C LEU A 379 -14.38 6.28 -19.97
N TRP A 380 -14.42 5.44 -18.93
CA TRP A 380 -13.40 5.36 -17.90
C TRP A 380 -12.02 5.07 -18.52
N ARG A 381 -11.91 4.03 -19.35
CA ARG A 381 -10.67 3.67 -20.04
C ARG A 381 -10.16 4.79 -20.97
N GLY A 382 -11.02 5.33 -21.81
CA GLY A 382 -10.66 6.40 -22.74
C GLY A 382 -10.20 7.67 -22.03
N PHE A 383 -10.90 8.04 -20.94
CA PHE A 383 -10.55 9.20 -20.14
C PHE A 383 -9.18 9.03 -19.46
N TYR A 384 -8.98 7.95 -18.71
CA TYR A 384 -7.71 7.73 -18.01
C TYR A 384 -6.55 7.50 -18.99
N TRP A 385 -6.76 6.78 -20.07
CA TRP A 385 -5.77 6.62 -21.13
C TRP A 385 -5.31 7.97 -21.70
N SER A 386 -6.22 8.90 -21.91
CA SER A 386 -5.90 10.25 -22.40
C SER A 386 -5.05 11.06 -21.42
N LEU A 387 -5.14 10.79 -20.12
CA LEU A 387 -4.39 11.50 -19.07
C LEU A 387 -2.99 10.92 -18.82
N VAL A 388 -2.68 9.72 -19.31
CA VAL A 388 -1.33 9.14 -19.16
C VAL A 388 -0.31 10.05 -19.85
N PRO A 389 0.78 10.49 -19.19
CA PRO A 389 1.65 11.55 -19.71
C PRO A 389 2.48 11.17 -20.96
N SER A 390 2.80 9.88 -21.12
CA SER A 390 3.72 9.38 -22.14
C SER A 390 2.99 8.62 -23.25
N LEU A 391 3.27 8.95 -24.51
CA LEU A 391 2.70 8.24 -25.66
C LEU A 391 3.11 6.76 -25.68
N SER A 392 4.37 6.45 -25.35
CA SER A 392 4.85 5.07 -25.30
C SER A 392 4.12 4.25 -24.23
N THR A 393 3.86 4.86 -23.06
CA THR A 393 3.08 4.23 -21.99
C THR A 393 1.62 4.03 -22.41
N ARG A 394 1.00 5.02 -23.08
CA ARG A 394 -0.36 4.89 -23.63
C ARG A 394 -0.48 3.70 -24.59
N LEU A 395 0.48 3.54 -25.49
CA LEU A 395 0.47 2.43 -26.44
C LEU A 395 0.61 1.08 -25.72
N ARG A 396 1.51 0.97 -24.74
CA ARG A 396 1.65 -0.26 -23.96
C ARG A 396 0.39 -0.60 -23.18
N ILE A 397 -0.25 0.36 -22.53
CA ILE A 397 -1.52 0.16 -21.82
C ILE A 397 -2.60 -0.33 -22.79
N ALA A 398 -2.73 0.30 -23.96
CA ALA A 398 -3.72 -0.12 -24.96
C ALA A 398 -3.47 -1.55 -25.46
N LEU A 399 -2.20 -1.94 -25.66
CA LEU A 399 -1.84 -3.31 -26.04
C LEU A 399 -2.11 -4.30 -24.90
N ASN A 400 -1.80 -3.95 -23.64
CA ASN A 400 -2.13 -4.80 -22.50
C ASN A 400 -3.64 -5.04 -22.38
N TRP A 401 -4.46 -3.99 -22.55
CA TRP A 401 -5.90 -4.13 -22.55
C TRP A 401 -6.43 -5.01 -23.69
N LEU A 402 -5.80 -4.94 -24.87
CA LEU A 402 -6.13 -5.83 -26.00
C LEU A 402 -5.74 -7.27 -25.69
N PHE A 403 -4.54 -7.48 -25.12
CA PHE A 403 -4.07 -8.82 -24.76
C PHE A 403 -4.85 -9.42 -23.60
N ASP A 404 -5.26 -8.64 -22.59
CA ASP A 404 -6.11 -9.12 -21.50
C ASP A 404 -7.46 -9.68 -21.99
N TYR A 405 -7.93 -9.19 -23.13
CA TYR A 405 -9.14 -9.72 -23.77
C TYR A 405 -8.93 -11.12 -24.37
N ILE A 406 -7.74 -11.39 -24.92
CA ILE A 406 -7.44 -12.59 -25.72
C ILE A 406 -6.66 -13.64 -24.91
N LEU A 407 -5.74 -13.18 -24.06
CA LEU A 407 -4.81 -14.03 -23.33
C LEU A 407 -5.20 -14.18 -21.85
N PRO A 408 -4.79 -15.29 -21.22
CA PRO A 408 -4.93 -15.44 -19.76
C PRO A 408 -4.06 -14.42 -19.02
N ARG A 409 -4.56 -13.96 -17.89
CA ARG A 409 -3.73 -13.14 -16.97
C ARG A 409 -2.57 -13.99 -16.45
N SER A 410 -1.41 -13.37 -16.33
CA SER A 410 -0.24 -14.03 -15.75
C SER A 410 -0.48 -14.31 -14.26
N ILE A 411 -0.15 -15.50 -13.80
CA ILE A 411 -0.12 -15.89 -12.38
C ILE A 411 1.31 -15.96 -11.83
N VAL A 412 2.28 -15.40 -12.55
CA VAL A 412 3.67 -15.35 -12.10
C VAL A 412 3.78 -14.48 -10.85
N GLN A 413 4.34 -15.03 -9.79
CA GLN A 413 4.80 -14.28 -8.63
C GLN A 413 6.19 -13.73 -8.96
N ILE A 414 6.29 -12.41 -9.01
CA ILE A 414 7.60 -11.77 -9.07
C ILE A 414 8.07 -11.70 -7.62
N SER A 415 9.03 -12.56 -7.25
CA SER A 415 9.64 -12.47 -5.93
C SER A 415 10.23 -11.08 -5.79
N ALA A 416 9.56 -10.21 -5.01
CA ALA A 416 10.28 -9.12 -4.38
C ALA A 416 11.41 -9.77 -3.57
N PRO A 417 12.58 -9.12 -3.40
CA PRO A 417 13.48 -9.51 -2.33
C PRO A 417 12.57 -9.66 -1.10
N GLU A 418 12.56 -10.84 -0.49
CA GLU A 418 11.78 -11.10 0.72
C GLU A 418 12.00 -9.90 1.62
N ASP A 419 10.92 -9.37 2.21
CA ASP A 419 11.05 -8.26 3.15
C ASP A 419 12.14 -8.65 4.14
N THR A 420 13.36 -8.17 3.90
CA THR A 420 14.50 -8.39 4.77
C THR A 420 14.24 -7.54 5.99
N GLY A 421 13.81 -8.17 7.07
CA GLY A 421 13.50 -7.44 8.29
C GLY A 421 12.79 -8.28 9.33
N LEU A 422 12.79 -7.71 10.53
CA LEU A 422 12.05 -8.25 11.65
C LEU A 422 10.55 -8.11 11.37
N THR A 423 9.85 -9.24 11.26
CA THR A 423 8.40 -9.23 11.01
C THR A 423 7.68 -9.49 12.32
N ARG A 424 6.77 -8.60 12.72
CA ARG A 424 5.88 -8.81 13.87
C ARG A 424 4.60 -9.51 13.42
N ARG A 425 4.15 -10.47 14.21
CA ARG A 425 2.89 -11.20 13.99
C ARG A 425 2.09 -11.25 15.27
N HIS A 426 0.81 -10.92 15.17
CA HIS A 426 -0.12 -10.97 16.29
C HIS A 426 -1.02 -12.20 16.15
N TYR A 427 -1.19 -12.91 17.25
CA TYR A 427 -2.03 -14.11 17.34
C TYR A 427 -2.98 -13.97 18.51
N LYS A 428 -4.19 -14.50 18.37
CA LYS A 428 -5.17 -14.57 19.43
C LYS A 428 -4.99 -15.86 20.25
N ILE A 429 -5.54 -15.86 21.45
CA ILE A 429 -5.65 -17.07 22.26
C ILE A 429 -6.29 -18.21 21.45
N GLY A 430 -5.65 -19.35 21.43
CA GLY A 430 -6.07 -20.54 20.69
C GLY A 430 -5.56 -20.64 19.25
N ASP A 431 -4.97 -19.57 18.69
CA ASP A 431 -4.38 -19.62 17.35
C ASP A 431 -3.23 -20.62 17.31
N VAL A 432 -3.25 -21.50 16.28
CA VAL A 432 -2.15 -22.42 16.01
C VAL A 432 -1.14 -21.77 15.09
N LEU A 433 0.08 -21.58 15.57
CA LEU A 433 1.18 -21.01 14.80
C LEU A 433 1.83 -22.05 13.90
N PHE A 434 2.01 -23.26 14.44
CA PHE A 434 2.61 -24.39 13.73
C PHE A 434 1.93 -25.72 14.08
N GLU A 435 1.78 -26.55 13.06
CA GLU A 435 1.37 -27.95 13.18
C GLU A 435 2.58 -28.89 13.00
N PRO A 436 2.57 -30.10 13.56
CA PRO A 436 3.62 -31.08 13.32
C PRO A 436 3.83 -31.36 11.83
N GLY A 437 5.09 -31.42 11.39
CA GLY A 437 5.47 -31.68 10.00
C GLY A 437 5.58 -30.42 9.11
N GLN A 438 5.31 -29.24 9.62
CA GLN A 438 5.53 -27.99 8.89
C GLN A 438 7.00 -27.58 8.90
N HIS A 439 7.48 -27.02 7.78
CA HIS A 439 8.83 -26.45 7.73
C HIS A 439 8.91 -25.12 8.51
N ILE A 440 9.95 -25.01 9.30
CA ILE A 440 10.27 -23.78 10.05
C ILE A 440 11.27 -22.97 9.24
N ASP A 441 11.01 -21.68 9.04
CA ASP A 441 11.80 -20.77 8.20
C ASP A 441 12.59 -19.72 8.99
N GLY A 442 12.59 -19.79 10.33
CA GLY A 442 13.29 -18.81 11.15
C GLY A 442 13.10 -19.00 12.65
N LEU A 443 13.54 -18.00 13.40
CA LEU A 443 13.42 -17.89 14.85
C LEU A 443 12.19 -17.06 15.22
N TYR A 444 11.38 -17.58 16.10
CA TYR A 444 10.17 -16.96 16.63
C TYR A 444 10.37 -16.57 18.08
N THR A 445 10.38 -15.27 18.37
CA THR A 445 10.58 -14.72 19.72
C THR A 445 9.28 -14.14 20.26
N VAL A 446 8.89 -14.52 21.46
CA VAL A 446 7.70 -13.96 22.13
C VAL A 446 8.01 -12.54 22.60
N VAL A 447 7.30 -11.56 22.05
CA VAL A 447 7.40 -10.13 22.45
C VAL A 447 6.41 -9.82 23.57
N SER A 448 5.19 -10.33 23.46
CA SER A 448 4.17 -10.28 24.51
C SER A 448 3.29 -11.54 24.44
N GLY A 449 2.63 -11.86 25.54
CA GLY A 449 1.78 -13.05 25.63
C GLY A 449 2.54 -14.32 25.98
N ARG A 450 1.90 -15.49 25.73
CA ARG A 450 2.47 -16.82 26.02
C ARG A 450 2.06 -17.83 24.95
N LEU A 451 3.00 -18.72 24.59
CA LEU A 451 2.76 -19.82 23.67
C LEU A 451 2.92 -21.16 24.38
N GLU A 452 2.25 -22.20 23.88
CA GLU A 452 2.45 -23.59 24.28
C GLU A 452 3.04 -24.36 23.11
N SER A 453 4.17 -25.01 23.32
CA SER A 453 4.73 -26.02 22.41
C SER A 453 4.40 -27.39 22.97
N ARG A 454 3.67 -28.19 22.21
CA ARG A 454 3.23 -29.54 22.57
C ARG A 454 3.76 -30.56 21.58
N ILE A 455 4.54 -31.53 22.07
CA ILE A 455 5.09 -32.62 21.28
C ILE A 455 4.45 -33.92 21.75
N SER A 456 3.66 -34.53 20.89
CA SER A 456 3.00 -35.82 21.19
C SER A 456 3.98 -36.96 21.05
N ARG A 457 3.98 -37.94 22.01
CA ARG A 457 4.81 -39.13 22.00
C ARG A 457 4.04 -40.34 21.48
N GLU A 458 4.65 -41.10 20.58
CA GLU A 458 4.03 -42.26 19.93
C GLU A 458 3.82 -43.48 20.88
N SER A 459 4.44 -43.45 22.07
CA SER A 459 4.50 -44.60 22.98
C SER A 459 3.42 -44.62 24.06
N GLY A 460 2.44 -43.69 24.04
CA GLY A 460 1.42 -43.58 25.09
C GLY A 460 1.95 -42.94 26.38
N GLU A 461 3.14 -42.34 26.35
CA GLU A 461 3.68 -41.49 27.39
C GLU A 461 3.04 -40.08 27.34
N GLU A 462 3.11 -39.34 28.44
CA GLU A 462 2.61 -37.96 28.49
C GLU A 462 3.29 -37.08 27.46
N ASP A 463 2.50 -36.23 26.80
CA ASP A 463 3.00 -35.21 25.86
C ASP A 463 4.05 -34.34 26.53
N HIS A 464 5.09 -34.00 25.77
CA HIS A 464 6.04 -32.99 26.24
C HIS A 464 5.44 -31.58 25.97
N VAL A 465 5.02 -30.93 27.05
CA VAL A 465 4.41 -29.60 26.99
C VAL A 465 5.37 -28.57 27.58
N ARG A 466 5.64 -27.53 26.80
CA ARG A 466 6.47 -26.39 27.22
C ARG A 466 5.73 -25.09 26.97
N THR A 467 5.68 -24.21 27.97
CA THR A 467 5.18 -22.84 27.82
C THR A 467 6.35 -21.91 27.52
N LEU A 468 6.15 -21.02 26.54
CA LEU A 468 7.09 -19.99 26.13
C LEU A 468 6.55 -18.62 26.56
N GLY A 469 7.30 -17.90 27.38
CA GLY A 469 6.98 -16.54 27.83
C GLY A 469 7.77 -15.47 27.07
N VAL A 470 7.56 -14.20 27.47
CA VAL A 470 8.23 -13.05 26.87
C VAL A 470 9.76 -13.20 26.88
N GLY A 471 10.39 -12.96 25.74
CA GLY A 471 11.82 -13.10 25.53
C GLY A 471 12.29 -14.53 25.21
N GLU A 472 11.41 -15.53 25.33
CA GLU A 472 11.77 -16.89 24.93
C GLU A 472 11.60 -17.10 23.42
N HIS A 473 12.33 -18.10 22.89
CA HIS A 473 12.44 -18.35 21.46
C HIS A 473 11.95 -19.75 21.11
N TRP A 474 11.48 -19.89 19.87
CA TRP A 474 11.14 -21.16 19.27
C TRP A 474 11.64 -21.22 17.82
N GLY A 475 12.09 -22.39 17.37
CA GLY A 475 12.59 -22.60 16.00
C GLY A 475 14.10 -22.35 15.84
N GLU A 476 14.87 -22.27 16.93
CA GLU A 476 16.32 -22.04 16.94
C GLU A 476 17.09 -23.06 16.10
N HIS A 477 16.69 -24.33 16.09
CA HIS A 477 17.32 -25.38 15.29
C HIS A 477 17.17 -25.14 13.77
N SER A 478 16.11 -24.42 13.36
CA SER A 478 15.87 -24.10 11.95
C SER A 478 16.86 -23.07 11.39
N LEU A 479 17.60 -22.38 12.26
CA LEU A 479 18.53 -21.34 11.85
C LEU A 479 19.76 -21.90 11.12
N SER A 480 20.26 -23.06 11.57
CA SER A 480 21.43 -23.72 10.97
C SER A 480 21.05 -24.61 9.78
N GLN A 481 19.92 -25.31 9.83
CA GLN A 481 19.47 -26.23 8.78
C GLN A 481 17.94 -26.17 8.61
N PRO A 482 17.40 -26.45 7.40
CA PRO A 482 15.96 -26.59 7.19
C PRO A 482 15.42 -27.72 8.09
N GLN A 483 14.41 -27.41 8.89
CA GLN A 483 13.80 -28.39 9.78
C GLN A 483 12.29 -28.37 9.66
N VAL A 484 11.68 -29.49 10.01
CA VAL A 484 10.22 -29.61 10.21
C VAL A 484 9.92 -29.61 11.70
N THR A 485 8.83 -28.99 12.08
CA THR A 485 8.36 -29.02 13.47
C THR A 485 7.88 -30.42 13.84
N ILE A 486 8.26 -30.90 15.01
CA ILE A 486 7.80 -32.15 15.59
C ILE A 486 6.61 -31.95 16.53
N GLY A 487 6.31 -30.70 16.90
CA GLY A 487 5.24 -30.36 17.83
C GLY A 487 4.32 -29.27 17.28
N MET A 488 3.20 -29.09 17.95
CA MET A 488 2.25 -28.03 17.73
C MET A 488 2.64 -26.81 18.58
N LEU A 489 2.56 -25.62 17.97
CA LEU A 489 2.78 -24.36 18.69
C LEU A 489 1.47 -23.55 18.68
N THR A 490 0.94 -23.26 19.86
CA THR A 490 -0.36 -22.60 20.04
C THR A 490 -0.25 -21.38 20.96
N ALA A 491 -1.00 -20.33 20.68
CA ALA A 491 -1.09 -19.17 21.56
C ALA A 491 -2.01 -19.45 22.76
N LEU A 492 -1.48 -19.31 23.98
CA LEU A 492 -2.24 -19.47 25.24
C LEU A 492 -2.98 -18.19 25.64
N GLU A 493 -2.55 -17.07 25.12
CA GLU A 493 -3.17 -15.74 25.29
C GLU A 493 -2.84 -14.90 24.05
N ASP A 494 -3.49 -13.74 23.91
CA ASP A 494 -3.19 -12.82 22.81
C ASP A 494 -1.70 -12.48 22.84
N SER A 495 -0.99 -12.83 21.78
CA SER A 495 0.47 -12.86 21.75
C SER A 495 1.04 -12.11 20.55
N GLU A 496 2.12 -11.39 20.75
CA GLU A 496 2.93 -10.76 19.71
C GLU A 496 4.26 -11.50 19.57
N ILE A 497 4.58 -11.89 18.35
CA ILE A 497 5.75 -12.71 18.01
C ILE A 497 6.62 -11.95 17.02
N LEU A 498 7.92 -11.89 17.29
CA LEU A 498 8.92 -11.38 16.37
C LEU A 498 9.52 -12.55 15.59
N LEU A 499 9.42 -12.50 14.27
CA LEU A 499 10.06 -13.46 13.36
C LEU A 499 11.36 -12.89 12.83
N ILE A 500 12.45 -13.63 13.01
CA ILE A 500 13.74 -13.43 12.32
C ILE A 500 13.91 -14.58 11.33
N ARG A 501 13.82 -14.31 10.04
CA ARG A 501 13.98 -15.34 9.02
C ARG A 501 15.41 -15.87 8.97
N ARG A 502 15.58 -17.11 8.53
CA ARG A 502 16.92 -17.74 8.40
C ARG A 502 17.89 -16.92 7.56
N ALA A 503 17.44 -16.34 6.45
CA ALA A 503 18.31 -15.52 5.60
C ALA A 503 18.84 -14.28 6.33
N ASP A 504 17.99 -13.63 7.13
CA ASP A 504 18.33 -12.46 7.94
C ASP A 504 19.26 -12.86 9.09
N PHE A 505 18.96 -13.97 9.77
CA PHE A 505 19.79 -14.55 10.82
C PHE A 505 21.20 -14.88 10.29
N THR A 506 21.31 -15.53 9.13
CA THR A 506 22.58 -15.84 8.49
C THR A 506 23.40 -14.59 8.20
N SER A 507 22.74 -13.52 7.79
CA SER A 507 23.39 -12.22 7.53
C SER A 507 23.87 -11.57 8.83
N LEU A 508 23.05 -11.62 9.89
CA LEU A 508 23.41 -11.10 11.22
C LEU A 508 24.54 -11.89 11.86
N SER A 509 24.52 -13.22 11.77
CA SER A 509 25.55 -14.11 12.33
C SER A 509 26.93 -13.91 11.70
N LYS A 510 26.96 -13.67 10.40
CA LYS A 510 28.21 -13.32 9.68
C LYS A 510 28.77 -11.96 10.12
N ALA A 511 27.90 -11.00 10.42
CA ALA A 511 28.28 -9.68 10.88
C ALA A 511 28.62 -9.64 12.37
N LEU A 512 28.01 -10.50 13.18
CA LEU A 512 28.07 -10.53 14.64
C LEU A 512 28.27 -11.97 15.14
N PRO A 513 29.50 -12.51 15.14
CA PRO A 513 29.76 -13.91 15.50
C PRO A 513 29.25 -14.34 16.89
N PHE A 514 29.20 -13.42 17.88
CA PHE A 514 28.65 -13.71 19.21
C PHE A 514 27.17 -14.08 19.16
N PHE A 515 26.44 -13.58 18.16
CA PHE A 515 25.03 -13.85 17.97
C PHE A 515 24.80 -15.31 17.58
N GLN A 516 25.66 -15.83 16.70
CA GLN A 516 25.62 -17.24 16.33
C GLN A 516 25.95 -18.15 17.51
N ASN A 517 27.04 -17.85 18.24
CA ASN A 517 27.48 -18.65 19.38
C ASN A 517 26.37 -18.78 20.45
N TYR A 518 25.66 -17.67 20.73
CA TYR A 518 24.55 -17.68 21.67
C TYR A 518 23.44 -18.67 21.28
N PHE A 519 23.10 -18.72 19.99
CA PHE A 519 22.04 -19.62 19.50
C PHE A 519 22.52 -21.05 19.30
N ASP A 520 23.80 -21.29 19.04
CA ASP A 520 24.37 -22.64 18.94
C ASP A 520 24.45 -23.34 20.30
N GLU A 521 24.57 -22.59 21.40
CA GLU A 521 24.60 -23.13 22.77
C GLU A 521 23.21 -23.40 23.36
N LEU A 522 22.14 -22.78 22.82
CA LEU A 522 20.78 -22.91 23.35
C LEU A 522 20.11 -24.29 23.18
N PRO A 523 20.32 -25.04 22.08
CA PRO A 523 19.60 -26.28 21.81
C PRO A 523 19.87 -27.39 22.83
N GLU A 524 21.09 -27.55 23.30
CA GLU A 524 21.48 -28.66 24.19
C GLU A 524 20.82 -28.61 25.57
N ALA A 525 20.45 -27.41 26.04
CA ALA A 525 19.86 -27.21 27.36
C ALA A 525 18.31 -27.33 27.39
N ARG A 526 17.65 -27.35 26.23
CA ARG A 526 16.19 -27.12 26.15
C ARG A 526 15.34 -28.34 25.80
N TYR A 527 15.92 -29.41 25.24
CA TYR A 527 15.19 -30.61 24.85
C TYR A 527 15.78 -31.86 25.51
N PRO A 528 14.94 -32.82 25.95
CA PRO A 528 15.40 -34.14 26.38
C PRO A 528 16.24 -34.82 25.28
N GLU A 529 17.29 -35.57 25.66
CA GLU A 529 18.24 -36.23 24.73
C GLU A 529 17.53 -37.09 23.65
N GLU A 530 16.41 -37.71 24.00
CA GLU A 530 15.60 -38.53 23.09
C GLU A 530 14.93 -37.74 21.96
N LEU A 531 14.66 -36.44 22.17
CA LEU A 531 14.07 -35.57 21.15
C LEU A 531 15.15 -34.91 20.28
N GLN A 532 16.38 -34.77 20.77
CA GLN A 532 17.51 -34.25 20.02
C GLN A 532 17.92 -35.15 18.85
N THR A 533 17.71 -36.47 18.98
CA THR A 533 18.00 -37.46 17.93
C THR A 533 16.99 -37.42 16.77
N ARG A 534 15.74 -36.99 16.98
CA ARG A 534 14.73 -36.82 15.93
C ARG A 534 14.91 -35.59 15.07
N THR A 535 15.67 -34.61 15.54
CA THR A 535 15.97 -33.37 14.82
C THR A 535 17.19 -33.48 13.89
N LYS A 536 17.94 -34.57 13.93
CA LYS A 536 19.07 -34.82 13.01
C LYS A 536 18.54 -35.40 11.69
N PRO A 537 18.90 -34.81 10.53
CA PRO A 537 18.52 -35.38 9.24
C PRO A 537 19.06 -36.80 9.15
N GLN A 538 18.20 -37.74 8.78
CA GLN A 538 18.66 -39.07 8.39
C GLN A 538 19.55 -38.91 7.16
N SER A 539 20.83 -39.22 7.30
CA SER A 539 21.87 -39.18 6.28
C SER A 539 21.55 -40.09 5.10
#